data_7062400a3333141b7dc9b6fe5e42e8a3
#
_entry.id   7062400a3333141b7dc9b6fe5e42e8a3
#
_cell.length_a   1.000
_cell.length_b   1.000
_cell.length_c   1.000
_cell.angle_alpha   90.00
_cell.angle_beta   90.00
_cell.angle_gamma   90.00
#
_symmetry.space_group_name_H-M   'P 1'
#
loop_
_entity.id
_entity.type
_entity.pdbx_description
1 polymer ?
#
loop_
_entity_poly.entity_id
_entity_poly.type
_entity_poly.pdbx_seq_one_letter_code
_entity_poly.pdbx_strand_id
1 'polypeptide(L)'
;VAWFENGKEKTQTKESFNYNEKKKAEALKITLQNQDKIDAVDQKITFKDAFNSYIKTIEQGTLNIPEYIDTQVGYINNHIAPYIKRTLGKSKIDIEYLSDYTMADFKYTTLPLILASKKVAWRTKDGKAYYIRLEDAIGKKVVKEVVGELKKFLKYCADHDWKFDYKILTFTFQKNFFTNYTKKKMWMPKPYELLEVVNKEKDIKLKTLYTFAAEAGPRANEVVAACVDDIDFNNGTIDLNHSLGKKNNFRPYFLKTGIDARDPIMASDKLLDLLDIWIKTQMFPKTLRNVVCKDPNTGKVIKRNFVRLFDFTKKTAAAKVKQSAKKLNIDWKSGLSPFRKWSTSMATDALDKNGQRVFTEKQLDKRFGNTKEIRDRHYTPNLNLNEKQRRTAINQITKG
;
A
#
# COMPACT_ATOMS: atom_id res chain seq x y z
N VAL A 1 -24.81 1.95 26.51
CA VAL A 1 -23.45 1.43 26.73
C VAL A 1 -23.43 0.89 28.18
N ALA A 2 -23.00 -0.36 28.34
CA ALA A 2 -22.84 -0.99 29.65
C ALA A 2 -21.34 -1.00 30.03
N TRP A 3 -21.02 -0.72 31.28
CA TRP A 3 -19.70 -0.85 31.86
C TRP A 3 -19.76 -1.37 33.28
N PHE A 4 -18.67 -1.86 33.82
CA PHE A 4 -18.60 -2.33 35.20
C PHE A 4 -17.91 -1.29 36.09
N GLU A 5 -18.54 -0.91 37.16
CA GLU A 5 -18.02 -0.03 38.19
C GLU A 5 -18.12 -0.75 39.53
N ASN A 6 -17.03 -0.93 40.24
CA ASN A 6 -16.96 -1.65 41.51
C ASN A 6 -17.66 -3.03 41.50
N GLY A 7 -17.48 -3.79 40.41
CA GLY A 7 -18.05 -5.12 40.22
C GLY A 7 -19.55 -5.14 39.88
N LYS A 8 -20.19 -3.99 39.70
CA LYS A 8 -21.60 -3.88 39.29
C LYS A 8 -21.72 -3.34 37.89
N GLU A 9 -22.58 -3.99 37.10
CA GLU A 9 -22.88 -3.50 35.75
C GLU A 9 -23.67 -2.21 35.81
N LYS A 10 -23.18 -1.16 35.17
CA LYS A 10 -23.89 0.11 34.97
C LYS A 10 -24.19 0.29 33.49
N THR A 11 -25.41 0.71 33.20
CA THR A 11 -25.87 0.97 31.83
C THR A 11 -26.27 2.43 31.67
N GLN A 12 -25.75 3.08 30.65
CA GLN A 12 -26.20 4.39 30.20
C GLN A 12 -26.99 4.22 28.90
N THR A 13 -28.30 4.34 28.96
CA THR A 13 -29.24 4.06 27.88
C THR A 13 -29.72 5.32 27.17
N LYS A 14 -28.91 6.34 27.04
CA LYS A 14 -29.45 7.62 26.56
C LYS A 14 -29.32 7.94 25.09
N GLU A 15 -28.63 7.16 24.27
CA GLU A 15 -28.60 7.46 22.84
C GLU A 15 -28.44 6.19 22.00
N SER A 16 -29.38 5.99 21.06
CA SER A 16 -29.22 5.01 20.00
C SER A 16 -28.17 5.55 18.99
N PHE A 17 -26.97 4.96 19.01
CA PHE A 17 -25.95 5.29 18.02
C PHE A 17 -26.26 4.59 16.70
N ASN A 18 -26.31 5.35 15.61
CA ASN A 18 -26.38 4.77 14.29
C ASN A 18 -25.01 4.13 13.91
N TYR A 19 -24.95 3.37 12.81
CA TYR A 19 -23.75 2.64 12.39
C TYR A 19 -22.50 3.53 12.25
N ASN A 20 -22.68 4.81 11.88
CA ASN A 20 -21.58 5.77 11.76
C ASN A 20 -21.05 6.27 13.11
N GLU A 21 -21.81 6.07 14.18
CA GLU A 21 -21.47 6.48 15.55
C GLU A 21 -20.89 5.35 16.39
N LYS A 22 -20.90 4.11 15.88
CA LYS A 22 -20.32 2.95 16.58
C LYS A 22 -18.90 3.22 17.10
N LYS A 23 -18.06 3.91 16.30
CA LYS A 23 -16.70 4.29 16.71
C LYS A 23 -16.68 5.34 17.83
N LYS A 24 -17.66 6.25 17.86
CA LYS A 24 -17.81 7.22 18.96
C LYS A 24 -18.27 6.51 20.24
N ALA A 25 -19.22 5.57 20.11
CA ALA A 25 -19.69 4.76 21.23
C ALA A 25 -18.57 3.89 21.80
N GLU A 26 -17.74 3.27 20.97
CA GLU A 26 -16.57 2.50 21.41
C GLU A 26 -15.53 3.39 22.13
N ALA A 27 -15.27 4.58 21.61
CA ALA A 27 -14.36 5.55 22.24
C ALA A 27 -14.94 6.05 23.57
N LEU A 28 -16.25 6.32 23.64
CA LEU A 28 -16.93 6.71 24.86
C LEU A 28 -16.93 5.59 25.93
N LYS A 29 -17.12 4.34 25.49
CA LYS A 29 -17.01 3.17 26.37
C LYS A 29 -15.63 3.06 27.01
N ILE A 30 -14.57 3.20 26.19
CA ILE A 30 -13.18 3.22 26.68
C ILE A 30 -12.97 4.37 27.66
N THR A 31 -13.49 5.56 27.36
CA THR A 31 -13.40 6.74 28.24
C THR A 31 -14.05 6.49 29.57
N LEU A 32 -15.29 5.93 29.60
CA LEU A 32 -16.02 5.65 30.80
C LEU A 32 -15.42 4.51 31.65
N GLN A 33 -14.97 3.43 31.01
CA GLN A 33 -14.30 2.31 31.69
C GLN A 33 -12.98 2.70 32.35
N ASN A 34 -12.32 3.72 31.83
CA ASN A 34 -11.00 4.15 32.29
C ASN A 34 -11.06 5.35 33.24
N GLN A 35 -12.21 6.07 33.35
CA GLN A 35 -12.39 7.09 34.36
C GLN A 35 -12.34 6.52 35.78
N ASP A 36 -12.90 5.33 35.97
CA ASP A 36 -12.93 4.65 37.29
C ASP A 36 -11.59 3.99 37.66
N LYS A 37 -10.72 3.72 36.69
CA LYS A 37 -9.39 3.13 36.92
C LYS A 37 -8.30 4.17 37.20
N ILE A 38 -8.60 5.45 36.95
CA ILE A 38 -7.62 6.56 37.08
C ILE A 38 -7.15 6.74 38.53
N ASP A 39 -7.95 6.32 39.50
CA ASP A 39 -7.61 6.46 40.93
C ASP A 39 -6.73 5.33 41.49
N ALA A 40 -6.46 4.28 40.71
CA ALA A 40 -5.87 3.05 41.24
C ALA A 40 -4.35 2.91 41.10
N VAL A 41 -3.68 3.51 40.08
CA VAL A 41 -2.21 3.34 39.90
C VAL A 41 -1.58 4.57 39.29
N ASP A 42 -0.82 5.29 40.10
CA ASP A 42 -0.04 6.50 39.67
C ASP A 42 1.27 6.14 38.95
N GLN A 43 1.22 5.15 38.05
CA GLN A 43 2.40 4.80 37.21
C GLN A 43 2.56 5.80 36.08
N LYS A 44 3.41 6.82 36.35
CA LYS A 44 3.87 7.73 35.30
C LYS A 44 4.79 6.97 34.34
N ILE A 45 4.29 6.65 33.15
CA ILE A 45 5.09 6.07 32.07
C ILE A 45 5.60 7.15 31.13
N THR A 46 6.87 7.05 30.70
CA THR A 46 7.38 7.97 29.68
C THR A 46 6.88 7.60 28.29
N PHE A 47 6.73 8.59 27.42
CA PHE A 47 6.42 8.31 26.00
C PHE A 47 7.41 7.36 25.35
N LYS A 48 8.70 7.49 25.68
CA LYS A 48 9.75 6.63 25.15
C LYS A 48 9.52 5.16 25.50
N ASP A 49 9.20 4.88 26.75
CA ASP A 49 8.98 3.52 27.21
C ASP A 49 7.67 2.94 26.65
N ALA A 50 6.63 3.76 26.59
CA ALA A 50 5.35 3.38 25.97
C ALA A 50 5.52 3.08 24.47
N PHE A 51 6.26 3.90 23.71
CA PHE A 51 6.54 3.63 22.28
C PHE A 51 7.40 2.40 22.08
N ASN A 52 8.43 2.21 22.90
CA ASN A 52 9.28 1.00 22.80
C ASN A 52 8.46 -0.26 23.05
N SER A 53 7.58 -0.25 24.06
CA SER A 53 6.70 -1.37 24.37
C SER A 53 5.73 -1.65 23.22
N TYR A 54 5.10 -0.61 22.67
CA TYR A 54 4.19 -0.72 21.53
C TYR A 54 4.89 -1.26 20.29
N ILE A 55 6.07 -0.72 19.93
CA ILE A 55 6.87 -1.19 18.79
C ILE A 55 7.22 -2.67 18.96
N LYS A 56 7.68 -3.07 20.13
CA LYS A 56 7.99 -4.47 20.43
C LYS A 56 6.78 -5.39 20.23
N THR A 57 5.60 -4.95 20.66
CA THR A 57 4.35 -5.70 20.45
C THR A 57 3.97 -5.81 18.97
N ILE A 58 4.15 -4.74 18.19
CA ILE A 58 3.93 -4.76 16.74
C ILE A 58 4.90 -5.73 16.05
N GLU A 59 6.18 -5.72 16.44
CA GLU A 59 7.23 -6.56 15.86
C GLU A 59 7.05 -8.04 16.21
N GLN A 60 6.54 -8.33 17.39
CA GLN A 60 6.24 -9.69 17.85
C GLN A 60 4.91 -10.24 17.35
N GLY A 61 4.04 -9.36 16.85
CA GLY A 61 2.72 -9.74 16.34
C GLY A 61 2.82 -10.65 15.11
N THR A 62 2.40 -11.90 15.25
CA THR A 62 2.47 -12.94 14.20
C THR A 62 1.53 -12.71 13.03
N LEU A 63 0.57 -11.80 13.16
CA LEU A 63 -0.47 -11.51 12.16
C LEU A 63 -0.10 -10.37 11.22
N ASN A 64 0.96 -9.62 11.49
CA ASN A 64 1.33 -8.46 10.69
C ASN A 64 2.35 -8.81 9.61
N ILE A 65 2.07 -8.36 8.40
CA ILE A 65 3.03 -8.42 7.29
C ILE A 65 4.22 -7.53 7.64
N PRO A 66 5.48 -8.01 7.53
CA PRO A 66 6.67 -7.23 7.91
C PRO A 66 6.74 -5.80 7.36
N GLU A 67 6.22 -5.57 6.15
CA GLU A 67 6.15 -4.23 5.55
C GLU A 67 5.14 -3.31 6.23
N TYR A 68 4.10 -3.89 6.80
CA TYR A 68 3.12 -3.14 7.54
C TYR A 68 3.72 -2.70 8.87
N ILE A 69 4.48 -3.59 9.53
CA ILE A 69 5.27 -3.30 10.73
C ILE A 69 6.22 -2.13 10.46
N ASP A 70 7.08 -2.23 9.42
CA ASP A 70 8.00 -1.15 9.02
C ASP A 70 7.29 0.18 8.77
N THR A 71 6.07 0.13 8.27
CA THR A 71 5.28 1.34 7.98
C THR A 71 4.72 1.95 9.26
N GLN A 72 4.19 1.14 10.18
CA GLN A 72 3.68 1.58 11.48
C GLN A 72 4.81 2.15 12.35
N VAL A 73 5.90 1.42 12.47
CA VAL A 73 7.12 1.88 13.17
C VAL A 73 7.66 3.18 12.53
N GLY A 74 7.62 3.25 11.20
CA GLY A 74 8.00 4.46 10.47
C GLY A 74 7.09 5.66 10.76
N TYR A 75 5.80 5.48 10.95
CA TYR A 75 4.89 6.56 11.36
C TYR A 75 5.19 7.05 12.77
N ILE A 76 5.45 6.13 13.70
CA ILE A 76 5.82 6.50 15.07
C ILE A 76 7.13 7.27 15.07
N ASN A 77 8.19 6.71 14.50
CA ASN A 77 9.54 7.28 14.59
C ASN A 77 9.73 8.56 13.77
N ASN A 78 9.03 8.72 12.65
CA ASN A 78 9.24 9.87 11.75
C ASN A 78 8.18 10.96 11.85
N HIS A 79 6.99 10.65 12.37
CA HIS A 79 5.85 11.56 12.34
C HIS A 79 5.13 11.75 13.67
N ILE A 80 5.38 10.94 14.69
CA ILE A 80 4.73 11.06 15.99
C ILE A 80 5.77 11.42 17.07
N ALA A 81 6.70 10.53 17.33
CA ALA A 81 7.70 10.74 18.39
C ALA A 81 8.48 12.06 18.28
N PRO A 82 8.92 12.52 17.07
CA PRO A 82 9.61 13.81 16.95
C PRO A 82 8.72 15.02 17.30
N TYR A 83 7.40 14.89 17.27
CA TYR A 83 6.47 15.99 17.50
C TYR A 83 5.91 16.05 18.93
N ILE A 84 6.23 15.06 19.74
CA ILE A 84 5.93 15.04 21.16
C ILE A 84 7.11 15.57 21.98
N LYS A 85 8.34 15.42 21.48
CA LYS A 85 9.57 15.92 22.09
C LYS A 85 10.25 16.98 21.21
N ARG A 86 9.67 18.18 21.06
CA ARG A 86 10.31 19.18 20.20
C ARG A 86 10.22 20.61 20.69
N THR A 87 11.36 21.31 20.51
CA THR A 87 11.42 22.76 20.59
C THR A 87 11.03 23.36 19.25
N LEU A 88 9.93 24.10 19.18
CA LEU A 88 9.52 24.92 18.06
C LEU A 88 9.73 26.37 18.40
N GLY A 89 10.83 26.96 17.93
CA GLY A 89 11.19 28.34 18.26
C GLY A 89 11.31 28.54 19.77
N LYS A 90 10.48 29.44 20.35
CA LYS A 90 10.44 29.69 21.81
C LYS A 90 9.52 28.68 22.55
N SER A 91 8.75 27.88 21.85
CA SER A 91 7.82 26.90 22.44
C SER A 91 8.53 25.56 22.56
N LYS A 92 8.91 25.20 23.77
CA LYS A 92 9.48 23.90 24.12
C LYS A 92 8.35 22.98 24.49
N ILE A 93 8.04 21.98 23.65
CA ILE A 93 7.20 20.87 24.03
C ILE A 93 8.14 19.71 24.36
N ASP A 94 8.26 19.47 25.64
CA ASP A 94 9.02 18.36 26.18
C ASP A 94 8.06 17.58 27.10
N ILE A 95 7.15 16.85 26.44
CA ILE A 95 6.24 15.98 27.16
C ILE A 95 6.99 14.69 27.42
N GLU A 96 7.44 14.53 28.61
CA GLU A 96 8.18 13.34 29.04
C GLU A 96 7.22 12.19 29.34
N TYR A 97 6.14 12.49 30.05
CA TYR A 97 5.17 11.50 30.51
C TYR A 97 3.92 11.48 29.64
N LEU A 98 3.41 10.28 29.41
CA LEU A 98 2.19 10.07 28.63
C LEU A 98 0.97 10.77 29.25
N SER A 99 0.91 10.82 30.58
CA SER A 99 -0.15 11.51 31.35
C SER A 99 -0.24 13.01 31.07
N ASP A 100 0.86 13.63 30.68
CA ASP A 100 0.95 15.07 30.48
C ASP A 100 0.54 15.49 29.06
N TYR A 101 0.30 14.53 28.17
CA TYR A 101 -0.12 14.79 26.79
C TYR A 101 -1.62 14.98 26.67
N THR A 102 -2.02 16.19 26.36
CA THR A 102 -3.41 16.60 26.32
C THR A 102 -3.99 16.67 24.91
N MET A 103 -5.32 16.72 24.80
CA MET A 103 -6.01 17.01 23.56
C MET A 103 -5.63 18.37 22.96
N ALA A 104 -5.27 19.34 23.80
CA ALA A 104 -4.78 20.63 23.36
C ALA A 104 -3.42 20.51 22.67
N ASP A 105 -2.48 19.74 23.25
CA ASP A 105 -1.17 19.47 22.64
C ASP A 105 -1.31 18.75 21.31
N PHE A 106 -2.20 17.77 21.24
CA PHE A 106 -2.50 17.10 19.98
C PHE A 106 -3.05 18.06 18.94
N LYS A 107 -4.06 18.85 19.25
CA LYS A 107 -4.74 19.75 18.28
C LYS A 107 -3.87 20.91 17.82
N TYR A 108 -3.20 21.55 18.76
CA TYR A 108 -2.52 22.83 18.47
C TYR A 108 -1.04 22.68 18.20
N THR A 109 -0.48 21.50 18.43
CA THR A 109 0.94 21.27 18.20
C THR A 109 1.21 20.04 17.34
N THR A 110 0.84 18.84 17.81
CA THR A 110 1.17 17.58 17.09
C THR A 110 0.52 17.53 15.73
N LEU A 111 -0.78 17.80 15.62
CA LEU A 111 -1.52 17.75 14.36
C LEU A 111 -1.02 18.79 13.34
N PRO A 112 -0.81 20.07 13.67
CA PRO A 112 -0.19 21.02 12.75
C PRO A 112 1.18 20.60 12.25
N LEU A 113 2.01 19.99 13.11
CA LEU A 113 3.32 19.47 12.74
C LEU A 113 3.23 18.29 11.79
N ILE A 114 2.30 17.35 12.04
CA ILE A 114 2.00 16.25 11.10
C ILE A 114 1.57 16.82 9.74
N LEU A 115 0.75 17.85 9.72
CA LEU A 115 0.27 18.49 8.50
C LEU A 115 1.37 19.21 7.73
N ALA A 116 2.29 19.88 8.45
CA ALA A 116 3.38 20.67 7.88
C ALA A 116 4.55 19.80 7.40
N SER A 117 4.67 18.56 7.90
CA SER A 117 5.85 17.74 7.63
C SER A 117 5.73 16.92 6.36
N LYS A 118 6.57 17.21 5.38
CA LYS A 118 7.12 16.19 4.51
C LYS A 118 8.40 15.69 5.18
N LYS A 119 8.37 14.41 5.60
CA LYS A 119 9.54 13.64 6.01
C LYS A 119 10.69 14.53 6.56
N VAL A 120 10.75 14.70 7.84
CA VAL A 120 11.93 15.29 8.47
C VAL A 120 13.08 14.32 8.24
N ALA A 121 13.81 14.51 7.15
CA ALA A 121 15.05 13.81 6.94
C ALA A 121 16.07 14.44 7.92
N TRP A 122 16.36 13.75 9.01
CA TRP A 122 17.50 14.06 9.83
C TRP A 122 18.75 13.82 8.99
N ARG A 123 19.30 14.85 8.41
CA ARG A 123 20.69 14.88 7.97
C ARG A 123 21.46 15.71 8.97
N THR A 124 22.12 15.05 9.89
CA THR A 124 23.21 15.65 10.64
C THR A 124 24.39 15.78 9.71
N LYS A 125 24.59 16.96 9.15
CA LYS A 125 25.89 17.42 8.73
C LYS A 125 26.26 18.48 9.78
N ASP A 126 27.33 18.29 10.51
CA ASP A 126 27.83 19.20 11.54
C ASP A 126 26.90 19.38 12.76
N GLY A 127 26.20 18.35 13.20
CA GLY A 127 25.38 18.39 14.42
C GLY A 127 24.16 19.31 14.38
N LYS A 128 23.81 19.90 13.23
CA LYS A 128 22.63 20.75 13.06
C LYS A 128 21.49 19.98 12.41
N ALA A 129 20.29 20.02 12.99
CA ALA A 129 19.07 19.52 12.39
C ALA A 129 18.59 20.48 11.30
N TYR A 130 18.57 20.05 10.07
CA TYR A 130 18.02 20.85 8.97
C TYR A 130 16.53 20.54 8.82
N TYR A 131 15.70 21.59 8.90
CA TYR A 131 14.29 21.56 8.54
C TYR A 131 14.18 21.85 7.05
N ILE A 132 13.84 20.84 6.26
CA ILE A 132 13.40 21.09 4.90
C ILE A 132 11.93 21.49 4.98
N ARG A 133 11.63 22.78 4.87
CA ARG A 133 10.30 23.23 4.48
C ARG A 133 10.06 22.73 3.05
N LEU A 134 9.28 21.69 2.92
CA LEU A 134 8.81 21.29 1.61
C LEU A 134 7.48 22.00 1.40
N GLU A 135 7.38 22.75 0.31
CA GLU A 135 6.19 23.49 -0.12
C GLU A 135 4.96 22.62 -0.37
N ASP A 136 5.14 21.31 -0.41
CA ASP A 136 4.06 20.34 -0.54
C ASP A 136 3.69 19.73 0.82
N ALA A 137 2.52 20.00 1.32
CA ALA A 137 1.94 19.34 2.49
C ALA A 137 1.92 17.80 2.34
N ILE A 138 2.01 17.07 3.46
CA ILE A 138 1.78 15.63 3.50
C ILE A 138 0.39 15.33 2.91
N GLY A 139 0.33 14.37 2.00
CA GLY A 139 -0.94 14.00 1.38
C GLY A 139 -1.98 13.54 2.41
N LYS A 140 -3.25 13.92 2.20
CA LYS A 140 -4.42 13.59 3.05
C LYS A 140 -4.41 12.15 3.59
N LYS A 141 -4.03 11.19 2.73
CA LYS A 141 -3.96 9.77 3.10
C LYS A 141 -2.95 9.54 4.21
N VAL A 142 -1.74 10.07 4.05
CA VAL A 142 -0.65 9.89 5.04
C VAL A 142 -1.01 10.54 6.37
N VAL A 143 -1.60 11.75 6.36
CA VAL A 143 -2.08 12.41 7.60
C VAL A 143 -3.07 11.51 8.34
N LYS A 144 -4.04 10.94 7.63
CA LYS A 144 -5.02 10.03 8.24
C LYS A 144 -4.39 8.76 8.79
N GLU A 145 -3.40 8.21 8.08
CA GLU A 145 -2.68 7.01 8.51
C GLU A 145 -1.82 7.28 9.74
N VAL A 146 -1.11 8.43 9.79
CA VAL A 146 -0.31 8.84 10.97
C VAL A 146 -1.18 9.07 12.19
N VAL A 147 -2.29 9.82 12.05
CA VAL A 147 -3.25 10.03 13.16
C VAL A 147 -3.91 8.73 13.56
N GLY A 148 -4.21 7.86 12.61
CA GLY A 148 -4.72 6.52 12.87
C GLY A 148 -3.75 5.67 13.69
N GLU A 149 -2.46 5.76 13.39
CA GLU A 149 -1.41 5.04 14.11
C GLU A 149 -1.21 5.59 15.53
N LEU A 150 -1.23 6.92 15.71
CA LEU A 150 -1.25 7.52 17.03
C LEU A 150 -2.42 7.00 17.90
N LYS A 151 -3.60 6.90 17.30
CA LYS A 151 -4.76 6.36 18.03
C LYS A 151 -4.62 4.88 18.39
N LYS A 152 -4.02 4.07 17.54
CA LYS A 152 -3.74 2.66 17.87
C LYS A 152 -2.74 2.56 19.01
N PHE A 153 -1.68 3.38 18.99
CA PHE A 153 -0.75 3.48 20.09
C PHE A 153 -1.45 3.88 21.40
N LEU A 154 -2.28 4.92 21.39
CA LEU A 154 -3.02 5.34 22.57
C LEU A 154 -4.04 4.30 23.05
N LYS A 155 -4.65 3.55 22.12
CA LYS A 155 -5.49 2.41 22.49
C LYS A 155 -4.68 1.31 23.18
N TYR A 156 -3.50 0.99 22.65
CA TYR A 156 -2.57 0.08 23.31
C TYR A 156 -2.21 0.56 24.73
N CYS A 157 -1.97 1.87 24.91
CA CYS A 157 -1.75 2.44 26.24
C CYS A 157 -2.96 2.25 27.16
N ALA A 158 -4.18 2.43 26.63
CA ALA A 158 -5.41 2.20 27.39
C ALA A 158 -5.57 0.72 27.80
N ASP A 159 -5.22 -0.21 26.90
CA ASP A 159 -5.27 -1.65 27.16
C ASP A 159 -4.26 -2.09 28.26
N HIS A 160 -3.24 -1.23 28.56
CA HIS A 160 -2.25 -1.41 29.64
C HIS A 160 -2.53 -0.53 30.85
N ASP A 161 -3.70 0.09 30.94
CA ASP A 161 -4.11 0.98 32.01
C ASP A 161 -3.18 2.22 32.25
N TRP A 162 -2.44 2.63 31.21
CA TRP A 162 -1.58 3.79 31.29
C TRP A 162 -2.37 5.10 31.10
N LYS A 163 -2.13 6.07 31.98
CA LYS A 163 -2.86 7.34 32.03
C LYS A 163 -2.48 8.27 30.89
N PHE A 164 -3.48 8.78 30.15
CA PHE A 164 -3.36 9.83 29.12
C PHE A 164 -4.71 10.52 28.88
N ASP A 165 -4.75 11.61 28.10
CA ASP A 165 -6.01 12.27 27.73
C ASP A 165 -6.78 11.46 26.68
N TYR A 166 -7.75 10.69 27.14
CA TYR A 166 -8.61 9.82 26.29
C TYR A 166 -9.41 10.57 25.23
N LYS A 167 -9.60 11.90 25.39
CA LYS A 167 -10.28 12.74 24.39
C LYS A 167 -9.61 12.66 23.02
N ILE A 168 -8.29 12.39 22.96
CA ILE A 168 -7.54 12.23 21.70
C ILE A 168 -8.08 11.06 20.87
N LEU A 169 -8.54 9.99 21.50
CA LEU A 169 -9.14 8.84 20.81
C LEU A 169 -10.44 9.21 20.08
N THR A 170 -11.19 10.19 20.61
CA THR A 170 -12.46 10.63 20.02
C THR A 170 -12.27 11.61 18.86
N PHE A 171 -11.06 12.13 18.64
CA PHE A 171 -10.80 13.08 17.57
C PHE A 171 -11.19 12.52 16.21
N THR A 172 -11.93 13.28 15.44
CA THR A 172 -12.28 12.98 14.05
C THR A 172 -12.00 14.20 13.18
N PHE A 173 -11.51 13.97 11.97
CA PHE A 173 -11.39 15.05 11.00
C PHE A 173 -12.77 15.52 10.57
N GLN A 174 -13.02 16.83 10.68
CA GLN A 174 -14.24 17.42 10.16
C GLN A 174 -14.36 17.16 8.66
N LYS A 175 -15.62 17.09 8.16
CA LYS A 175 -15.90 16.78 6.77
C LYS A 175 -15.10 17.63 5.77
N ASN A 176 -14.92 18.89 6.10
CA ASN A 176 -14.24 19.88 5.23
C ASN A 176 -12.75 20.09 5.56
N PHE A 177 -12.19 19.35 6.53
CA PHE A 177 -10.80 19.53 6.95
C PHE A 177 -9.77 19.41 5.80
N PHE A 178 -10.09 18.61 4.80
CA PHE A 178 -9.23 18.34 3.64
C PHE A 178 -9.72 18.97 2.33
N THR A 179 -10.55 20.01 2.36
CA THR A 179 -11.08 20.64 1.14
C THR A 179 -9.98 21.20 0.24
N ASN A 180 -8.93 21.77 0.83
CA ASN A 180 -7.80 22.34 0.10
C ASN A 180 -6.78 21.31 -0.39
N TYR A 181 -6.98 20.03 -0.07
CA TYR A 181 -6.11 18.97 -0.57
C TYR A 181 -6.56 18.55 -1.98
N THR A 182 -5.95 19.12 -2.99
CA THR A 182 -6.17 18.71 -4.37
C THR A 182 -5.68 17.28 -4.59
N LYS A 183 -6.51 16.41 -5.18
CA LYS A 183 -6.03 15.12 -5.68
C LYS A 183 -4.99 15.39 -6.76
N LYS A 184 -3.72 15.05 -6.52
CA LYS A 184 -2.74 15.07 -7.61
C LYS A 184 -3.25 14.16 -8.73
N LYS A 185 -3.47 14.73 -9.90
CA LYS A 185 -3.87 13.97 -11.09
C LYS A 185 -2.79 12.93 -11.36
N MET A 186 -3.19 11.67 -11.38
CA MET A 186 -2.22 10.59 -11.56
C MET A 186 -1.74 10.62 -13.01
N TRP A 187 -0.42 10.77 -13.17
CA TRP A 187 0.17 10.77 -14.50
C TRP A 187 -0.01 9.41 -15.20
N MET A 188 -0.35 9.46 -16.48
CA MET A 188 -0.40 8.31 -17.41
C MET A 188 0.24 8.72 -18.72
N PRO A 189 1.00 7.83 -19.38
CA PRO A 189 1.40 8.05 -20.76
C PRO A 189 0.16 8.02 -21.66
N LYS A 190 0.26 8.64 -22.81
CA LYS A 190 -0.75 8.45 -23.85
C LYS A 190 -0.73 7.00 -24.33
N PRO A 191 -1.85 6.45 -24.80
CA PRO A 191 -1.93 5.05 -25.23
C PRO A 191 -0.86 4.66 -26.24
N TYR A 192 -0.64 5.49 -27.25
CA TYR A 192 0.37 5.22 -28.27
C TYR A 192 1.79 5.24 -27.71
N GLU A 193 2.09 6.11 -26.74
CA GLU A 193 3.41 6.17 -26.09
C GLU A 193 3.71 4.88 -25.33
N LEU A 194 2.70 4.30 -24.67
CA LEU A 194 2.86 3.03 -23.97
C LEU A 194 3.13 1.89 -24.96
N LEU A 195 2.35 1.81 -26.03
CA LEU A 195 2.54 0.82 -27.09
C LEU A 195 3.88 0.98 -27.78
N GLU A 196 4.32 2.22 -27.99
CA GLU A 196 5.62 2.51 -28.59
C GLU A 196 6.79 2.01 -27.72
N VAL A 197 6.71 2.19 -26.39
CA VAL A 197 7.69 1.65 -25.45
C VAL A 197 7.73 0.13 -25.50
N VAL A 198 6.58 -0.55 -25.59
CA VAL A 198 6.52 -2.02 -25.68
C VAL A 198 7.06 -2.51 -27.02
N ASN A 199 6.60 -1.94 -28.14
CA ASN A 199 6.88 -2.47 -29.47
C ASN A 199 8.29 -2.15 -29.98
N LYS A 200 8.83 -0.96 -29.64
CA LYS A 200 10.18 -0.54 -30.09
C LYS A 200 11.31 -1.00 -29.18
N GLU A 201 11.03 -1.64 -28.05
CA GLU A 201 12.08 -2.23 -27.21
C GLU A 201 12.77 -3.38 -27.95
N LYS A 202 14.11 -3.32 -28.01
CA LYS A 202 14.94 -4.31 -28.70
C LYS A 202 15.55 -5.36 -27.77
N ASP A 203 15.76 -5.00 -26.51
CA ASP A 203 16.25 -5.94 -25.50
C ASP A 203 15.14 -6.95 -25.18
N ILE A 204 15.38 -8.23 -25.47
CA ILE A 204 14.37 -9.30 -25.31
C ILE A 204 13.84 -9.39 -23.89
N LYS A 205 14.69 -9.22 -22.88
CA LYS A 205 14.30 -9.23 -21.48
C LYS A 205 13.34 -8.10 -21.13
N LEU A 206 13.66 -6.88 -21.60
CA LEU A 206 12.83 -5.71 -21.34
C LEU A 206 11.52 -5.77 -22.16
N LYS A 207 11.60 -6.22 -23.40
CA LYS A 207 10.45 -6.41 -24.28
C LYS A 207 9.46 -7.42 -23.64
N THR A 208 9.96 -8.56 -23.18
CA THR A 208 9.16 -9.56 -22.49
C THR A 208 8.56 -8.98 -21.21
N LEU A 209 9.36 -8.26 -20.40
CA LEU A 209 8.88 -7.60 -19.17
C LEU A 209 7.73 -6.62 -19.45
N TYR A 210 7.86 -5.78 -20.47
CA TYR A 210 6.88 -4.74 -20.79
C TYR A 210 5.61 -5.35 -21.40
N THR A 211 5.75 -6.34 -22.29
CA THR A 211 4.61 -7.06 -22.87
C THR A 211 3.84 -7.80 -21.78
N PHE A 212 4.54 -8.52 -20.91
CA PHE A 212 3.94 -9.20 -19.77
C PHE A 212 3.19 -8.21 -18.84
N ALA A 213 3.81 -7.08 -18.51
CA ALA A 213 3.17 -6.06 -17.68
C ALA A 213 1.95 -5.42 -18.34
N ALA A 214 1.95 -5.25 -19.67
CA ALA A 214 0.87 -4.64 -20.43
C ALA A 214 -0.31 -5.58 -20.65
N GLU A 215 -0.07 -6.86 -20.93
CA GLU A 215 -1.13 -7.83 -21.21
C GLU A 215 -1.73 -8.42 -19.93
N ALA A 216 -0.90 -8.96 -19.05
CA ALA A 216 -1.35 -9.60 -17.82
C ALA A 216 -1.79 -8.60 -16.74
N GLY A 217 -1.29 -7.36 -16.79
CA GLY A 217 -1.65 -6.29 -15.87
C GLY A 217 -1.33 -6.55 -14.40
N PRO A 218 -0.22 -7.23 -14.04
CA PRO A 218 0.13 -7.53 -12.66
C PRO A 218 0.53 -6.26 -11.91
N ARG A 219 0.53 -6.31 -10.58
CA ARG A 219 1.14 -5.25 -9.78
C ARG A 219 2.66 -5.26 -10.00
N ALA A 220 3.31 -4.10 -9.93
CA ALA A 220 4.75 -3.98 -10.17
C ALA A 220 5.62 -4.95 -9.36
N ASN A 221 5.20 -5.28 -8.14
CA ASN A 221 5.89 -6.26 -7.29
C ASN A 221 5.65 -7.71 -7.74
N GLU A 222 4.53 -7.99 -8.38
CA GLU A 222 4.18 -9.29 -8.94
C GLU A 222 4.92 -9.53 -10.26
N VAL A 223 5.00 -8.50 -11.14
CA VAL A 223 5.79 -8.58 -12.39
C VAL A 223 7.21 -9.05 -12.12
N VAL A 224 7.88 -8.37 -11.18
CA VAL A 224 9.29 -8.66 -10.88
C VAL A 224 9.50 -9.92 -10.03
N ALA A 225 8.42 -10.48 -9.48
CA ALA A 225 8.46 -11.72 -8.70
C ALA A 225 8.04 -12.95 -9.51
N ALA A 226 7.49 -12.77 -10.70
CA ALA A 226 7.03 -13.87 -11.55
C ALA A 226 8.14 -14.88 -11.79
N CYS A 227 7.79 -16.17 -11.73
CA CYS A 227 8.69 -17.30 -11.87
C CYS A 227 8.40 -18.10 -13.15
N VAL A 228 9.34 -18.88 -13.58
CA VAL A 228 9.18 -19.77 -14.75
C VAL A 228 8.03 -20.77 -14.52
N ASP A 229 7.94 -21.29 -13.30
CA ASP A 229 6.91 -22.27 -12.91
C ASP A 229 5.49 -21.66 -12.88
N ASP A 230 5.35 -20.34 -13.00
CA ASP A 230 4.04 -19.67 -13.07
C ASP A 230 3.42 -19.75 -14.47
N ILE A 231 4.17 -20.23 -15.48
CA ILE A 231 3.75 -20.24 -16.87
C ILE A 231 3.37 -21.67 -17.28
N ASP A 232 2.14 -21.84 -17.66
CA ASP A 232 1.65 -23.08 -18.31
C ASP A 232 1.58 -22.85 -19.82
N PHE A 233 2.62 -23.26 -20.52
CA PHE A 233 2.69 -23.16 -21.98
C PHE A 233 1.66 -24.04 -22.69
N ASN A 234 1.23 -25.15 -22.08
CA ASN A 234 0.26 -26.05 -22.69
C ASN A 234 -1.15 -25.45 -22.71
N ASN A 235 -1.53 -24.80 -21.62
CA ASN A 235 -2.82 -24.14 -21.47
C ASN A 235 -2.78 -22.66 -21.85
N GLY A 236 -1.59 -22.11 -22.16
CA GLY A 236 -1.41 -20.69 -22.48
C GLY A 236 -1.76 -19.76 -21.32
N THR A 237 -1.50 -20.17 -20.07
CA THR A 237 -1.88 -19.42 -18.88
C THR A 237 -0.69 -19.01 -18.02
N ILE A 238 -0.88 -17.94 -17.26
CA ILE A 238 0.13 -17.41 -16.32
C ILE A 238 -0.52 -17.23 -14.95
N ASP A 239 0.06 -17.87 -13.94
CA ASP A 239 -0.32 -17.72 -12.55
C ASP A 239 0.47 -16.60 -11.88
N LEU A 240 -0.24 -15.62 -11.27
CA LEU A 240 0.39 -14.54 -10.53
C LEU A 240 0.38 -14.84 -9.03
N ASN A 241 1.26 -15.72 -8.60
CA ASN A 241 1.26 -16.27 -7.24
C ASN A 241 2.28 -15.61 -6.30
N HIS A 242 3.20 -14.80 -6.83
CA HIS A 242 4.36 -14.31 -6.09
C HIS A 242 4.42 -12.79 -6.03
N SER A 243 5.09 -12.25 -5.02
CA SER A 243 5.38 -10.83 -4.93
C SER A 243 6.76 -10.54 -4.34
N LEU A 244 7.36 -9.39 -4.71
CA LEU A 244 8.54 -8.86 -4.04
C LEU A 244 8.13 -7.82 -3.01
N GLY A 245 8.50 -8.09 -1.76
CA GLY A 245 8.34 -7.17 -0.66
C GLY A 245 9.38 -6.05 -0.62
N LYS A 246 9.35 -5.24 0.45
CA LYS A 246 10.41 -4.28 0.76
C LYS A 246 11.75 -5.03 0.90
N LYS A 247 12.87 -4.33 0.63
CA LYS A 247 14.22 -4.91 0.65
C LYS A 247 14.40 -6.10 -0.31
N ASN A 248 13.53 -6.20 -1.35
CA ASN A 248 13.53 -7.30 -2.35
C ASN A 248 13.29 -8.69 -1.75
N ASN A 249 12.60 -8.76 -0.63
CA ASN A 249 12.21 -10.02 -0.03
C ASN A 249 11.20 -10.73 -0.94
N PHE A 250 11.59 -11.90 -1.48
CA PHE A 250 10.72 -12.72 -2.32
C PHE A 250 9.68 -13.42 -1.44
N ARG A 251 8.44 -13.35 -1.83
CA ARG A 251 7.29 -13.90 -1.12
C ARG A 251 6.52 -14.84 -2.02
N PRO A 252 6.86 -16.12 -1.97
CA PRO A 252 6.14 -17.13 -2.71
C PRO A 252 4.71 -17.28 -2.17
N TYR A 253 3.78 -17.50 -3.07
CA TYR A 253 2.35 -17.70 -2.77
C TYR A 253 1.73 -16.61 -1.89
N PHE A 254 2.23 -15.37 -2.05
CA PHE A 254 1.75 -14.23 -1.29
C PHE A 254 1.29 -13.10 -2.20
N LEU A 255 -0.02 -12.93 -2.28
CA LEU A 255 -0.66 -11.78 -2.91
C LEU A 255 -1.37 -10.93 -1.86
N LYS A 256 -1.40 -9.62 -2.09
CA LYS A 256 -2.05 -8.67 -1.17
C LYS A 256 -3.53 -8.99 -0.91
N THR A 257 -4.19 -9.63 -1.86
CA THR A 257 -5.62 -9.97 -1.84
C THR A 257 -5.90 -11.45 -1.57
N GLY A 258 -4.85 -12.25 -1.27
CA GLY A 258 -4.94 -13.71 -1.18
C GLY A 258 -4.65 -14.40 -2.53
N ILE A 259 -4.24 -15.66 -2.49
CA ILE A 259 -3.94 -16.48 -3.70
C ILE A 259 -5.21 -16.70 -4.51
N ASP A 260 -6.30 -17.06 -3.84
CA ASP A 260 -7.59 -17.35 -4.48
C ASP A 260 -8.30 -16.12 -5.06
N ALA A 261 -7.71 -14.94 -4.88
CA ALA A 261 -8.29 -13.69 -5.39
C ALA A 261 -8.15 -13.54 -6.91
N ARG A 262 -7.37 -14.40 -7.56
CA ARG A 262 -7.13 -14.34 -9.00
C ARG A 262 -7.26 -15.70 -9.66
N ASP A 263 -7.79 -15.68 -10.87
CA ASP A 263 -7.71 -16.81 -11.78
C ASP A 263 -6.42 -16.68 -12.62
N PRO A 264 -5.89 -17.80 -13.16
CA PRO A 264 -4.82 -17.79 -14.14
C PRO A 264 -5.17 -16.87 -15.32
N ILE A 265 -4.19 -16.15 -15.81
CA ILE A 265 -4.38 -15.15 -16.86
C ILE A 265 -4.05 -15.80 -18.20
N MET A 266 -4.99 -15.80 -19.13
CA MET A 266 -4.71 -16.18 -20.53
C MET A 266 -3.72 -15.21 -21.13
N ALA A 267 -2.61 -15.74 -21.63
CA ALA A 267 -1.58 -15.00 -22.36
C ALA A 267 -1.84 -15.09 -23.87
N SER A 268 -1.41 -14.05 -24.60
CA SER A 268 -1.38 -14.13 -26.06
C SER A 268 -0.25 -15.04 -26.55
N ASP A 269 -0.39 -15.61 -27.76
CA ASP A 269 0.67 -16.40 -28.37
C ASP A 269 1.97 -15.60 -28.44
N LYS A 270 1.91 -14.32 -28.80
CA LYS A 270 3.05 -13.41 -28.81
C LYS A 270 3.74 -13.31 -27.45
N LEU A 271 2.99 -13.21 -26.34
CA LEU A 271 3.59 -13.15 -25.01
C LEU A 271 4.23 -14.49 -24.64
N LEU A 272 3.57 -15.62 -24.98
CA LEU A 272 4.12 -16.96 -24.76
C LEU A 272 5.42 -17.16 -25.53
N ASP A 273 5.47 -16.76 -26.81
CA ASP A 273 6.68 -16.81 -27.64
C ASP A 273 7.82 -15.97 -27.03
N LEU A 274 7.53 -14.74 -26.59
CA LEU A 274 8.52 -13.88 -25.96
C LEU A 274 9.02 -14.48 -24.63
N LEU A 275 8.16 -15.10 -23.85
CA LEU A 275 8.52 -15.78 -22.60
C LEU A 275 9.40 -17.01 -22.88
N ASP A 276 9.04 -17.82 -23.86
CA ASP A 276 9.80 -19.01 -24.26
C ASP A 276 11.20 -18.63 -24.75
N ILE A 277 11.28 -17.67 -25.69
CA ILE A 277 12.57 -17.14 -26.17
C ILE A 277 13.41 -16.60 -25.02
N TRP A 278 12.80 -15.79 -24.14
CA TRP A 278 13.51 -15.20 -23.02
C TRP A 278 14.03 -16.26 -22.05
N ILE A 279 13.22 -17.26 -21.70
CA ILE A 279 13.61 -18.36 -20.80
C ILE A 279 14.77 -19.15 -21.40
N LYS A 280 14.72 -19.49 -22.67
CA LYS A 280 15.76 -20.24 -23.38
C LYS A 280 17.07 -19.45 -23.55
N THR A 281 16.99 -18.14 -23.62
CA THR A 281 18.16 -17.26 -23.81
C THR A 281 18.82 -16.81 -22.52
N GLN A 282 18.23 -17.12 -21.35
CA GLN A 282 18.82 -16.80 -20.05
C GLN A 282 20.06 -17.65 -19.79
N MET A 283 21.25 -17.06 -19.84
CA MET A 283 22.49 -17.75 -19.49
C MET A 283 22.61 -18.00 -17.97
N PHE A 284 22.08 -17.08 -17.16
CA PHE A 284 22.16 -17.14 -15.68
C PHE A 284 20.80 -16.81 -15.06
N PRO A 285 19.87 -17.78 -15.01
CA PRO A 285 18.55 -17.54 -14.40
C PRO A 285 18.69 -17.29 -12.90
N LYS A 286 17.95 -16.32 -12.37
CA LYS A 286 17.91 -16.00 -10.93
C LYS A 286 17.19 -17.10 -10.16
N THR A 287 17.94 -18.10 -9.70
CA THR A 287 17.42 -19.19 -8.88
C THR A 287 17.47 -18.83 -7.40
N LEU A 288 16.32 -18.88 -6.72
CA LEU A 288 16.19 -18.75 -5.28
C LEU A 288 16.08 -20.16 -4.70
N ARG A 289 17.08 -20.57 -3.90
CA ARG A 289 17.16 -21.94 -3.38
C ARG A 289 16.61 -22.04 -1.96
N ASN A 290 15.98 -23.17 -1.65
CA ASN A 290 15.49 -23.51 -0.31
C ASN A 290 14.61 -22.43 0.33
N VAL A 291 13.76 -21.77 -0.46
CA VAL A 291 12.83 -20.77 0.03
C VAL A 291 11.76 -21.48 0.87
N VAL A 292 11.64 -21.07 2.12
CA VAL A 292 10.60 -21.59 3.03
C VAL A 292 9.27 -20.89 2.69
N CYS A 293 8.24 -21.67 2.41
CA CYS A 293 6.91 -21.18 2.08
C CYS A 293 5.82 -22.13 2.55
N LYS A 294 4.58 -21.66 2.59
CA LYS A 294 3.42 -22.54 2.76
C LYS A 294 2.98 -23.02 1.38
N ASP A 295 2.84 -24.32 1.23
CA ASP A 295 2.24 -24.92 0.06
C ASP A 295 0.78 -24.47 -0.07
N PRO A 296 0.36 -23.88 -1.19
CA PRO A 296 -0.99 -23.36 -1.33
C PRO A 296 -2.08 -24.42 -1.26
N ASN A 297 -1.77 -25.66 -1.65
CA ASN A 297 -2.74 -26.76 -1.70
C ASN A 297 -2.88 -27.49 -0.36
N THR A 298 -1.78 -27.68 0.33
CA THR A 298 -1.75 -28.47 1.58
C THR A 298 -1.64 -27.63 2.84
N GLY A 299 -1.27 -26.35 2.73
CA GLY A 299 -1.01 -25.45 3.85
C GLY A 299 0.25 -25.79 4.65
N LYS A 300 0.98 -26.85 4.29
CA LYS A 300 2.20 -27.29 4.97
C LYS A 300 3.37 -26.38 4.65
N VAL A 301 4.27 -26.21 5.61
CA VAL A 301 5.53 -25.49 5.39
C VAL A 301 6.49 -26.39 4.62
N ILE A 302 6.93 -25.92 3.47
CA ILE A 302 7.85 -26.63 2.57
C ILE A 302 9.06 -25.75 2.23
N LYS A 303 10.12 -26.38 1.72
CA LYS A 303 11.25 -25.70 1.08
C LYS A 303 11.18 -25.96 -0.41
N ARG A 304 11.20 -24.90 -1.20
CA ARG A 304 11.13 -25.00 -2.67
C ARG A 304 12.14 -24.07 -3.33
N ASN A 305 12.59 -24.45 -4.51
CA ASN A 305 13.40 -23.58 -5.37
C ASN A 305 12.48 -22.84 -6.32
N PHE A 306 12.82 -21.58 -6.63
CA PHE A 306 12.09 -20.74 -7.58
C PHE A 306 13.07 -20.15 -8.58
N VAL A 307 12.72 -20.22 -9.86
CA VAL A 307 13.47 -19.58 -10.94
C VAL A 307 12.70 -18.34 -11.39
N ARG A 308 13.23 -17.16 -11.05
CA ARG A 308 12.57 -15.91 -11.42
C ARG A 308 12.72 -15.61 -12.90
N LEU A 309 11.64 -15.16 -13.55
CA LEU A 309 11.65 -14.69 -14.94
C LEU A 309 12.56 -13.46 -15.10
N PHE A 310 12.53 -12.55 -14.13
CA PHE A 310 13.30 -11.32 -14.18
C PHE A 310 14.09 -11.13 -12.90
N ASP A 311 15.38 -10.82 -13.00
CA ASP A 311 16.27 -10.53 -11.86
C ASP A 311 16.21 -9.06 -11.41
N PHE A 312 15.13 -8.36 -11.75
CA PHE A 312 14.95 -6.97 -11.40
C PHE A 312 14.34 -6.79 -10.01
N THR A 313 14.73 -5.69 -9.37
CA THR A 313 13.94 -5.10 -8.31
C THR A 313 12.86 -4.20 -8.93
N LYS A 314 11.82 -3.87 -8.18
CA LYS A 314 10.81 -2.88 -8.62
C LYS A 314 11.44 -1.55 -9.01
N LYS A 315 12.47 -1.10 -8.26
CA LYS A 315 13.18 0.16 -8.54
C LYS A 315 13.97 0.07 -9.85
N THR A 316 14.66 -1.04 -10.06
CA THR A 316 15.42 -1.29 -11.29
C THR A 316 14.50 -1.37 -12.51
N ALA A 317 13.39 -2.13 -12.41
CA ALA A 317 12.42 -2.22 -13.52
C ALA A 317 11.80 -0.85 -13.84
N ALA A 318 11.50 -0.04 -12.81
CA ALA A 318 11.02 1.34 -13.01
C ALA A 318 12.06 2.26 -13.68
N ALA A 319 13.34 2.08 -13.38
CA ALA A 319 14.41 2.83 -14.03
C ALA A 319 14.58 2.40 -15.52
N LYS A 320 14.48 1.09 -15.77
CA LYS A 320 14.59 0.57 -17.14
C LYS A 320 13.48 1.08 -18.05
N VAL A 321 12.22 1.05 -17.63
CA VAL A 321 11.12 1.58 -18.46
C VAL A 321 11.28 3.08 -18.72
N LYS A 322 11.77 3.87 -17.75
CA LYS A 322 12.06 5.29 -17.96
C LYS A 322 13.19 5.49 -18.99
N GLN A 323 14.22 4.63 -18.95
CA GLN A 323 15.32 4.67 -19.89
C GLN A 323 14.85 4.32 -21.31
N SER A 324 14.04 3.28 -21.48
CA SER A 324 13.45 2.91 -22.78
C SER A 324 12.55 4.03 -23.33
N ALA A 325 11.69 4.61 -22.50
CA ALA A 325 10.83 5.72 -22.89
C ALA A 325 11.64 6.98 -23.28
N LYS A 326 12.72 7.29 -22.54
CA LYS A 326 13.62 8.42 -22.86
C LYS A 326 14.24 8.30 -24.25
N LYS A 327 14.64 7.09 -24.69
CA LYS A 327 15.16 6.84 -26.04
C LYS A 327 14.15 7.16 -27.15
N LEU A 328 12.87 7.18 -26.81
CA LEU A 328 11.75 7.49 -27.69
C LEU A 328 11.23 8.93 -27.50
N ASN A 329 11.93 9.76 -26.74
CA ASN A 329 11.51 11.11 -26.35
C ASN A 329 10.16 11.17 -25.59
N ILE A 330 9.83 10.12 -24.86
CA ILE A 330 8.63 10.03 -24.04
C ILE A 330 8.98 10.38 -22.59
N ASP A 331 8.31 11.39 -22.00
CA ASP A 331 8.49 11.82 -20.61
C ASP A 331 7.75 10.87 -19.63
N TRP A 332 8.37 9.73 -19.36
CA TRP A 332 7.80 8.70 -18.48
C TRP A 332 8.02 8.99 -17.01
N LYS A 333 6.99 9.41 -16.30
CA LYS A 333 7.06 9.87 -14.89
C LYS A 333 6.89 8.79 -13.83
N SER A 334 6.44 7.59 -14.21
CA SER A 334 6.11 6.51 -13.28
C SER A 334 7.02 5.28 -13.50
N GLY A 335 6.80 4.19 -12.74
CA GLY A 335 7.40 2.88 -12.99
C GLY A 335 6.49 2.02 -13.87
N LEU A 336 6.27 0.75 -13.44
CA LEU A 336 5.44 -0.21 -14.17
C LEU A 336 3.92 -0.02 -13.97
N SER A 337 3.49 0.86 -13.06
CA SER A 337 2.06 1.07 -12.78
C SER A 337 1.20 1.47 -13.99
N PRO A 338 1.70 2.25 -14.99
CA PRO A 338 0.94 2.57 -16.19
C PRO A 338 0.51 1.34 -16.99
N PHE A 339 1.33 0.31 -17.09
CA PHE A 339 1.00 -0.92 -17.79
C PHE A 339 -0.24 -1.62 -17.18
N ARG A 340 -0.27 -1.75 -15.85
CA ARG A 340 -1.44 -2.31 -15.17
C ARG A 340 -2.70 -1.49 -15.41
N LYS A 341 -2.61 -0.16 -15.35
CA LYS A 341 -3.76 0.71 -15.63
C LYS A 341 -4.25 0.56 -17.06
N TRP A 342 -3.30 0.49 -17.99
CA TRP A 342 -3.59 0.21 -19.39
C TRP A 342 -4.34 -1.12 -19.54
N SER A 343 -3.76 -2.23 -19.05
CA SER A 343 -4.39 -3.55 -19.10
C SER A 343 -5.79 -3.56 -18.48
N THR A 344 -5.95 -2.93 -17.31
CA THR A 344 -7.24 -2.84 -16.62
C THR A 344 -8.26 -2.06 -17.44
N SER A 345 -7.89 -0.91 -17.99
CA SER A 345 -8.80 -0.10 -18.83
C SER A 345 -9.20 -0.83 -20.10
N MET A 346 -8.22 -1.48 -20.75
CA MET A 346 -8.48 -2.25 -21.97
C MET A 346 -9.41 -3.41 -21.72
N ALA A 347 -9.20 -4.18 -20.66
CA ALA A 347 -10.08 -5.30 -20.30
C ALA A 347 -11.49 -4.84 -19.89
N THR A 348 -11.60 -3.70 -19.18
CA THR A 348 -12.89 -3.14 -18.78
C THR A 348 -13.72 -2.67 -19.98
N ASP A 349 -13.04 -2.13 -21.00
CA ASP A 349 -13.68 -1.57 -22.19
C ASP A 349 -13.73 -2.56 -23.38
N ALA A 350 -13.23 -3.80 -23.19
CA ALA A 350 -13.21 -4.80 -24.24
C ALA A 350 -14.62 -5.25 -24.65
N LEU A 351 -14.91 -5.12 -25.94
CA LEU A 351 -16.16 -5.57 -26.55
C LEU A 351 -15.87 -6.64 -27.60
N ASP A 352 -16.74 -7.64 -27.68
CA ASP A 352 -16.69 -8.65 -28.73
C ASP A 352 -17.19 -8.08 -30.08
N LYS A 353 -17.24 -8.96 -31.10
CA LYS A 353 -17.72 -8.58 -32.44
C LYS A 353 -19.19 -8.14 -32.47
N ASN A 354 -19.96 -8.49 -31.45
CA ASN A 354 -21.38 -8.15 -31.30
C ASN A 354 -21.60 -6.90 -30.43
N GLY A 355 -20.52 -6.26 -29.95
CA GLY A 355 -20.60 -5.10 -29.07
C GLY A 355 -20.86 -5.45 -27.59
N GLN A 356 -20.81 -6.73 -27.21
CA GLN A 356 -20.99 -7.16 -25.84
C GLN A 356 -19.65 -7.12 -25.09
N ARG A 357 -19.68 -6.89 -23.78
CA ARG A 357 -18.47 -6.92 -22.95
C ARG A 357 -17.85 -8.31 -22.95
N VAL A 358 -16.57 -8.39 -23.27
CA VAL A 358 -15.79 -9.64 -23.23
C VAL A 358 -15.66 -10.19 -21.81
N PHE A 359 -15.54 -9.31 -20.82
CA PHE A 359 -15.39 -9.69 -19.42
C PHE A 359 -16.55 -9.19 -18.58
N THR A 360 -17.10 -10.06 -17.75
CA THR A 360 -18.00 -9.68 -16.66
C THR A 360 -17.22 -8.98 -15.53
N GLU A 361 -17.92 -8.22 -14.68
CA GLU A 361 -17.28 -7.59 -13.51
C GLU A 361 -16.59 -8.62 -12.60
N LYS A 362 -17.20 -9.79 -12.40
CA LYS A 362 -16.62 -10.88 -11.61
C LYS A 362 -15.32 -11.42 -12.22
N GLN A 363 -15.26 -11.57 -13.55
CA GLN A 363 -14.03 -11.98 -14.24
C GLN A 363 -12.95 -10.91 -14.15
N LEU A 364 -13.30 -9.61 -14.24
CA LEU A 364 -12.36 -8.53 -14.04
C LEU A 364 -11.85 -8.49 -12.60
N ASP A 365 -12.72 -8.73 -11.61
CA ASP A 365 -12.31 -8.82 -10.20
C ASP A 365 -11.29 -9.93 -9.99
N LYS A 366 -11.54 -11.10 -10.56
CA LYS A 366 -10.64 -12.25 -10.51
C LYS A 366 -9.34 -12.00 -11.28
N ARG A 367 -9.41 -11.47 -12.51
CA ARG A 367 -8.22 -11.18 -13.33
C ARG A 367 -7.25 -10.22 -12.64
N PHE A 368 -7.76 -9.14 -12.04
CA PHE A 368 -6.93 -8.10 -11.45
C PHE A 368 -6.79 -8.20 -9.92
N GLY A 369 -7.54 -9.08 -9.26
CA GLY A 369 -7.53 -9.23 -7.81
C GLY A 369 -7.92 -7.93 -7.10
N ASN A 370 -8.97 -7.24 -7.59
CA ASN A 370 -9.51 -6.01 -6.98
C ASN A 370 -10.97 -5.81 -7.39
N THR A 371 -11.75 -5.18 -6.51
CA THR A 371 -13.17 -4.91 -6.78
C THR A 371 -13.34 -3.79 -7.81
N LYS A 372 -14.54 -3.72 -8.41
CA LYS A 372 -14.94 -2.64 -9.33
C LYS A 372 -14.66 -1.25 -8.75
N GLU A 373 -15.03 -1.00 -7.52
CA GLU A 373 -14.79 0.31 -6.86
C GLU A 373 -13.30 0.70 -6.84
N ILE A 374 -12.42 -0.28 -6.61
CA ILE A 374 -10.96 -0.08 -6.62
C ILE A 374 -10.49 0.16 -8.05
N ARG A 375 -11.03 -0.57 -9.04
CA ARG A 375 -10.68 -0.33 -10.44
C ARG A 375 -11.08 1.07 -10.88
N ASP A 376 -12.32 1.45 -10.68
CA ASP A 376 -12.86 2.78 -11.06
C ASP A 376 -12.09 3.91 -10.40
N ARG A 377 -11.68 3.73 -9.13
CA ARG A 377 -10.94 4.74 -8.38
C ARG A 377 -9.49 4.91 -8.79
N HIS A 378 -8.81 3.82 -9.16
CA HIS A 378 -7.35 3.80 -9.28
C HIS A 378 -6.81 3.40 -10.65
N TYR A 379 -7.59 2.67 -11.45
CA TYR A 379 -7.10 2.03 -12.68
C TYR A 379 -7.86 2.41 -13.94
N THR A 380 -9.07 2.94 -13.80
CA THR A 380 -9.82 3.47 -14.95
C THR A 380 -9.59 4.98 -15.03
N PRO A 381 -8.50 5.47 -15.60
CA PRO A 381 -8.47 6.84 -16.05
C PRO A 381 -9.51 6.91 -17.16
N ASN A 382 -10.27 8.00 -17.24
CA ASN A 382 -10.95 8.34 -18.46
C ASN A 382 -9.90 8.47 -19.57
N LEU A 383 -9.55 7.34 -20.15
CA LEU A 383 -8.91 7.34 -21.44
C LEU A 383 -10.04 7.84 -22.35
N ASN A 384 -10.05 9.15 -22.67
CA ASN A 384 -10.95 9.73 -23.66
C ASN A 384 -10.58 9.18 -25.05
N LEU A 385 -10.49 7.85 -25.16
CA LEU A 385 -10.31 7.16 -26.43
C LEU A 385 -11.67 7.06 -27.07
N ASN A 386 -11.80 7.55 -28.29
CA ASN A 386 -12.96 7.23 -29.10
C ASN A 386 -12.96 5.72 -29.41
N GLU A 387 -14.12 5.19 -29.79
CA GLU A 387 -14.32 3.76 -30.02
C GLU A 387 -13.33 3.18 -31.06
N LYS A 388 -13.02 3.94 -32.10
CA LYS A 388 -12.05 3.56 -33.13
C LYS A 388 -10.63 3.42 -32.55
N GLN A 389 -10.22 4.33 -31.69
CA GLN A 389 -8.92 4.27 -31.00
C GLN A 389 -8.84 3.08 -30.02
N ARG A 390 -9.96 2.76 -29.34
CA ARG A 390 -10.05 1.58 -28.47
C ARG A 390 -9.88 0.27 -29.26
N ARG A 391 -10.63 0.13 -30.37
CA ARG A 391 -10.52 -1.03 -31.28
C ARG A 391 -9.12 -1.17 -31.87
N THR A 392 -8.54 -0.08 -32.32
CA THR A 392 -7.16 -0.10 -32.87
C THR A 392 -6.15 -0.55 -31.83
N ALA A 393 -6.25 -0.06 -30.59
CA ALA A 393 -5.34 -0.41 -29.50
C ALA A 393 -5.48 -1.89 -29.09
N ILE A 394 -6.72 -2.41 -29.02
CA ILE A 394 -6.97 -3.84 -28.75
C ILE A 394 -6.36 -4.70 -29.86
N ASN A 395 -6.64 -4.37 -31.12
CA ASN A 395 -6.14 -5.12 -32.27
C ASN A 395 -4.61 -5.08 -32.39
N GLN A 396 -3.96 -4.00 -31.92
CA GLN A 396 -2.49 -3.90 -31.93
C GLN A 396 -1.83 -4.77 -30.85
N ILE A 397 -2.54 -5.07 -29.74
CA ILE A 397 -2.06 -6.00 -28.73
C ILE A 397 -2.29 -7.46 -29.17
N THR A 398 -3.41 -7.74 -29.84
CA THR A 398 -3.81 -9.10 -30.24
C THR A 398 -3.32 -9.54 -31.61
N LYS A 399 -2.97 -8.62 -32.51
CA LYS A 399 -2.52 -8.90 -33.89
C LYS A 399 -1.01 -8.76 -34.10
N GLY A 400 -0.24 -8.57 -33.03
CA GLY A 400 1.21 -8.52 -33.12
C GLY A 400 1.82 -9.91 -32.85
#